data_f8f6ae2abaf3d229babb29510d606d23
#
_entry.id   f8f6ae2abaf3d229babb29510d606d23
#
_cell.length_a   1.000
_cell.length_b   1.000
_cell.length_c   1.000
_cell.angle_alpha   90.00
_cell.angle_beta   90.00
_cell.angle_gamma   90.00
#
_symmetry.space_group_name_H-M   'P 1'
#
loop_
_entity.id
_entity.type
_entity.pdbx_description
1 polymer ?
#
loop_
_entity_poly.entity_id
_entity_poly.type
_entity_poly.pdbx_seq_one_letter_code
_entity_poly.pdbx_strand_id
1 'polypeptide(L)'
;MSGTIRERKIKRRKKKRAAIIIAAALLCVILFGGAAAYIFANYNFALGSLYRKGEPMDLRGKSVSAAQYDALREKYPDEKILWQVPIGQERFDFDSVSISVGAFSADEVGSFAYLTRLRSVDARAVADSSAVIALIDAYPQLDVDWSIPVGERRFDSDSREISVGDFSADEIPIFAYFTALERIDASDASCYPELLALAAALPDCEISWSVPIGGLRYSNSDREIVLSPDATADELMWALEYLPAADTVDLTDAPISSAEVKALEERYPGAAFIYKIELAGQVYMSNAESISIPAGAPFDTAELIAVSGDFERLGVIDLGGRVLELDDIIAVREAFGGAEVLCRFNILGKDCLTEWTELDLSDRHMESTELADKAIRAMPRLEKIYLINCGLDYADLAELNDRYENVRVVWKVYLNGFGCRTDADNFCMSKYSNSWGYLPYANAEPIKYCTDMVTLDLGHGNFDRIDFVSTMPHLKYLIICSAPVTSLEPLRNCTELYYLEMFFTQVHDLGPILELPNLQHLNISHCRLDDYTQLFEMKQLKRLWWVDSGLTAAQQQELRDALPDTVICFWAANDDAVGNYWRDDPSYQEMRDNLGMNYNIIG
;
A
#
# COMPACT_ATOMS: atom_id res chain seq x y z
N MET A 1 -132.71 -36.37 49.84
CA MET A 1 -131.52 -37.11 49.43
C MET A 1 -130.99 -36.65 48.05
N SER A 2 -130.99 -35.35 47.65
CA SER A 2 -130.54 -34.86 46.36
C SER A 2 -129.24 -34.03 46.35
N GLY A 3 -128.65 -33.63 47.52
CA GLY A 3 -127.45 -32.78 47.62
C GLY A 3 -126.09 -33.50 47.51
N THR A 4 -126.02 -34.75 47.92
CA THR A 4 -124.76 -35.51 48.05
C THR A 4 -124.20 -36.10 46.77
N ILE A 5 -124.98 -36.28 45.76
CA ILE A 5 -124.48 -36.82 44.46
C ILE A 5 -123.82 -35.73 43.59
N ARG A 6 -124.32 -34.47 43.68
CA ARG A 6 -123.74 -33.34 42.92
C ARG A 6 -122.38 -32.92 43.47
N GLU A 7 -122.20 -32.90 44.71
CA GLU A 7 -120.90 -32.59 45.35
C GLU A 7 -119.78 -33.64 45.05
N ARG A 8 -120.20 -34.95 45.08
CA ARG A 8 -119.22 -36.03 44.75
C ARG A 8 -118.82 -35.98 43.25
N LYS A 9 -119.72 -35.57 42.32
CA LYS A 9 -119.40 -35.40 40.93
C LYS A 9 -118.49 -34.19 40.68
N ILE A 10 -118.64 -33.09 41.44
CA ILE A 10 -117.84 -31.90 41.34
C ILE A 10 -116.42 -32.19 41.96
N LYS A 11 -116.35 -32.87 43.08
CA LYS A 11 -115.05 -33.28 43.65
C LYS A 11 -114.27 -34.26 42.74
N ARG A 12 -115.00 -35.21 42.10
CA ARG A 12 -114.32 -36.11 41.14
C ARG A 12 -113.82 -35.38 39.89
N ARG A 13 -114.60 -34.39 39.39
CA ARG A 13 -114.18 -33.57 38.25
C ARG A 13 -112.94 -32.68 38.62
N LYS A 14 -113.01 -32.12 39.84
CA LYS A 14 -111.82 -31.34 40.29
C LYS A 14 -110.57 -32.23 40.54
N LYS A 15 -110.75 -33.44 41.08
CA LYS A 15 -109.61 -34.38 41.16
C LYS A 15 -109.07 -34.86 39.82
N LYS A 16 -109.98 -35.13 38.85
CA LYS A 16 -109.56 -35.48 37.46
C LYS A 16 -108.89 -34.33 36.78
N ARG A 17 -109.37 -33.08 36.96
CA ARG A 17 -108.69 -31.90 36.37
C ARG A 17 -107.33 -31.65 37.03
N ALA A 18 -107.28 -31.79 38.36
CA ALA A 18 -106.02 -31.67 39.07
C ALA A 18 -105.03 -32.76 38.68
N ALA A 19 -105.48 -34.02 38.47
CA ALA A 19 -104.64 -35.12 38.02
C ALA A 19 -104.13 -34.89 36.56
N ILE A 20 -105.00 -34.34 35.70
CA ILE A 20 -104.62 -34.01 34.32
C ILE A 20 -103.63 -32.84 34.28
N ILE A 21 -103.84 -31.82 35.13
CA ILE A 21 -102.86 -30.69 35.22
C ILE A 21 -101.53 -31.17 35.81
N ILE A 22 -101.53 -32.04 36.82
CA ILE A 22 -100.29 -32.61 37.38
C ILE A 22 -99.60 -33.52 36.35
N ALA A 23 -100.39 -34.36 35.61
CA ALA A 23 -99.79 -35.19 34.53
C ALA A 23 -99.21 -34.36 33.38
N ALA A 24 -99.92 -33.28 33.02
CA ALA A 24 -99.42 -32.35 32.00
C ALA A 24 -98.14 -31.59 32.43
N ALA A 25 -98.14 -31.18 33.72
CA ALA A 25 -96.96 -30.53 34.30
C ALA A 25 -95.75 -31.49 34.41
N LEU A 26 -95.99 -32.75 34.81
CA LEU A 26 -94.97 -33.79 34.85
C LEU A 26 -94.47 -34.14 33.45
N LEU A 27 -95.40 -34.22 32.45
CA LEU A 27 -95.03 -34.43 31.06
C LEU A 27 -94.18 -33.26 30.51
N CYS A 28 -94.55 -32.04 30.84
CA CYS A 28 -93.74 -30.86 30.50
C CYS A 28 -92.36 -30.92 31.16
N VAL A 29 -92.28 -31.29 32.45
CA VAL A 29 -90.99 -31.44 33.19
C VAL A 29 -90.11 -32.53 32.53
N ILE A 30 -90.72 -33.68 32.17
CA ILE A 30 -90.01 -34.78 31.48
C ILE A 30 -89.53 -34.36 30.05
N LEU A 31 -90.41 -33.71 29.30
CA LEU A 31 -90.08 -33.24 27.92
C LEU A 31 -89.04 -32.12 27.97
N PHE A 32 -89.19 -31.15 28.87
CA PHE A 32 -88.22 -30.07 29.01
C PHE A 32 -86.91 -30.58 29.64
N GLY A 33 -86.96 -31.46 30.61
CA GLY A 33 -85.82 -32.10 31.25
C GLY A 33 -85.08 -33.01 30.25
N GLY A 34 -85.77 -33.80 29.44
CA GLY A 34 -85.21 -34.64 28.41
C GLY A 34 -84.58 -33.84 27.28
N ALA A 35 -85.21 -32.76 26.83
CA ALA A 35 -84.67 -31.84 25.81
C ALA A 35 -83.44 -31.12 26.36
N ALA A 36 -83.48 -30.67 27.65
CA ALA A 36 -82.32 -30.06 28.27
C ALA A 36 -81.15 -31.06 28.43
N ALA A 37 -81.44 -32.29 28.89
CA ALA A 37 -80.39 -33.32 28.95
C ALA A 37 -79.78 -33.69 27.61
N TYR A 38 -80.58 -33.77 26.54
CA TYR A 38 -80.14 -34.00 25.21
C TYR A 38 -79.23 -32.85 24.69
N ILE A 39 -79.62 -31.60 24.94
CA ILE A 39 -78.84 -30.41 24.58
C ILE A 39 -77.51 -30.42 25.37
N PHE A 40 -77.49 -30.63 26.68
CA PHE A 40 -76.27 -30.69 27.45
C PHE A 40 -75.35 -31.86 27.06
N ALA A 41 -75.92 -32.97 26.64
CA ALA A 41 -75.11 -34.13 26.18
C ALA A 41 -74.41 -33.88 24.85
N ASN A 42 -75.09 -33.22 23.93
CA ASN A 42 -74.65 -33.15 22.52
C ASN A 42 -74.20 -31.76 22.05
N TYR A 43 -74.38 -30.72 22.86
CA TYR A 43 -74.07 -29.35 22.46
C TYR A 43 -73.30 -28.62 23.54
N ASN A 44 -72.44 -27.75 23.16
CA ASN A 44 -71.75 -26.72 23.95
C ASN A 44 -72.54 -25.40 23.84
N PHE A 45 -72.67 -24.67 24.93
CA PHE A 45 -73.37 -23.38 24.96
C PHE A 45 -72.36 -22.25 25.14
N ALA A 46 -72.19 -21.42 24.08
CA ALA A 46 -71.27 -20.28 24.13
C ALA A 46 -71.95 -19.07 23.44
N LEU A 47 -71.76 -17.87 24.00
CA LEU A 47 -72.20 -16.59 23.42
C LEU A 47 -73.65 -16.61 22.93
N GLY A 48 -74.56 -17.21 23.68
CA GLY A 48 -75.98 -17.24 23.28
C GLY A 48 -76.40 -18.25 22.22
N SER A 49 -75.49 -19.13 21.82
CA SER A 49 -75.70 -20.12 20.75
C SER A 49 -75.27 -21.53 21.20
N LEU A 50 -75.91 -22.55 20.59
CA LEU A 50 -75.57 -23.95 20.75
C LEU A 50 -74.68 -24.44 19.66
N TYR A 51 -73.56 -25.10 20.03
CA TYR A 51 -72.58 -25.69 19.10
C TYR A 51 -72.55 -27.20 19.36
N ARG A 52 -72.60 -27.99 18.31
CA ARG A 52 -72.58 -29.46 18.43
C ARG A 52 -71.21 -29.91 18.86
N LYS A 53 -71.14 -30.80 19.88
CA LYS A 53 -69.89 -31.37 20.37
C LYS A 53 -69.21 -32.19 19.28
N GLY A 54 -67.86 -32.04 19.18
CA GLY A 54 -67.04 -32.69 18.16
C GLY A 54 -67.07 -32.00 16.76
N GLU A 55 -67.84 -30.92 16.60
CA GLU A 55 -67.77 -30.03 15.44
C GLU A 55 -67.08 -28.72 15.85
N PRO A 56 -66.36 -28.07 14.94
CA PRO A 56 -65.72 -26.78 15.26
C PRO A 56 -66.76 -25.74 15.76
N MET A 57 -66.47 -25.11 16.87
CA MET A 57 -67.27 -24.00 17.41
C MET A 57 -66.97 -22.74 16.56
N ASP A 58 -67.76 -22.46 15.56
CA ASP A 58 -67.57 -21.32 14.69
C ASP A 58 -68.16 -20.04 15.32
N LEU A 59 -67.23 -19.17 15.79
CA LEU A 59 -67.54 -17.86 16.35
C LEU A 59 -67.24 -16.71 15.40
N ARG A 60 -66.86 -17.01 14.16
CA ARG A 60 -66.59 -15.97 13.15
C ARG A 60 -67.86 -15.16 12.92
N GLY A 61 -67.71 -13.85 12.74
CA GLY A 61 -68.81 -12.90 12.66
C GLY A 61 -69.46 -12.51 14.00
N LYS A 62 -69.03 -13.08 15.14
CA LYS A 62 -69.44 -12.64 16.47
C LYS A 62 -68.40 -11.73 17.10
N SER A 63 -68.85 -10.73 17.86
CA SER A 63 -67.93 -9.87 18.61
C SER A 63 -67.39 -10.62 19.84
N VAL A 64 -66.26 -11.31 19.67
CA VAL A 64 -65.58 -12.05 20.73
C VAL A 64 -64.29 -11.32 21.08
N SER A 65 -64.12 -10.99 22.37
CA SER A 65 -62.84 -10.42 22.87
C SER A 65 -61.83 -11.53 23.15
N ALA A 66 -60.54 -11.19 23.22
CA ALA A 66 -59.49 -12.14 23.59
C ALA A 66 -59.75 -12.82 24.94
N ALA A 67 -60.14 -12.07 25.95
CA ALA A 67 -60.53 -12.62 27.25
C ALA A 67 -61.73 -13.59 27.21
N GLN A 68 -62.70 -13.32 26.35
CA GLN A 68 -63.83 -14.24 26.15
C GLN A 68 -63.37 -15.51 25.38
N TYR A 69 -62.49 -15.38 24.44
CA TYR A 69 -61.89 -16.52 23.75
C TYR A 69 -61.09 -17.40 24.70
N ASP A 70 -60.27 -16.82 25.57
CA ASP A 70 -59.49 -17.56 26.56
C ASP A 70 -60.38 -18.31 27.55
N ALA A 71 -61.44 -17.64 28.05
CA ALA A 71 -62.44 -18.29 28.93
C ALA A 71 -63.18 -19.45 28.22
N LEU A 72 -63.40 -19.32 26.87
CA LEU A 72 -63.98 -20.41 26.09
C LEU A 72 -63.00 -21.55 25.87
N ARG A 73 -61.75 -21.26 25.63
CA ARG A 73 -60.64 -22.25 25.50
C ARG A 73 -60.45 -23.03 26.83
N GLU A 74 -60.46 -22.35 27.97
CA GLU A 74 -60.38 -22.98 29.28
C GLU A 74 -61.63 -23.89 29.53
N LYS A 75 -62.79 -23.40 29.15
CA LYS A 75 -64.06 -24.13 29.38
C LYS A 75 -64.24 -25.33 28.43
N TYR A 76 -63.74 -25.24 27.22
CA TYR A 76 -63.87 -26.23 26.13
C TYR A 76 -62.52 -26.61 25.52
N PRO A 77 -61.61 -27.23 26.28
CA PRO A 77 -60.21 -27.45 25.88
C PRO A 77 -60.07 -28.38 24.68
N ASP A 78 -61.01 -29.32 24.47
CA ASP A 78 -60.96 -30.33 23.42
C ASP A 78 -61.67 -29.88 22.13
N GLU A 79 -62.35 -28.73 22.14
CA GLU A 79 -63.09 -28.24 21.01
C GLU A 79 -62.26 -27.30 20.13
N LYS A 80 -62.34 -27.46 18.83
CA LYS A 80 -61.76 -26.50 17.87
C LYS A 80 -62.63 -25.26 17.81
N ILE A 81 -62.14 -24.12 18.30
CA ILE A 81 -62.82 -22.83 18.26
C ILE A 81 -62.31 -22.02 17.09
N LEU A 82 -63.19 -21.73 16.10
CA LEU A 82 -62.93 -20.83 15.00
C LEU A 82 -63.44 -19.44 15.41
N TRP A 83 -62.56 -18.46 15.42
CA TRP A 83 -62.90 -17.11 15.80
C TRP A 83 -62.11 -16.07 15.01
N GLN A 84 -62.48 -14.84 15.14
CA GLN A 84 -61.77 -13.71 14.52
C GLN A 84 -61.11 -12.90 15.63
N VAL A 85 -59.80 -12.79 15.54
CA VAL A 85 -58.95 -12.01 16.45
C VAL A 85 -59.20 -10.53 16.23
N PRO A 86 -59.62 -9.77 17.23
CA PRO A 86 -59.76 -8.32 17.11
C PRO A 86 -58.39 -7.65 17.22
N ILE A 87 -58.06 -6.81 16.24
CA ILE A 87 -56.87 -5.94 16.21
C ILE A 87 -57.37 -4.59 15.69
N GLY A 88 -57.22 -3.54 16.49
CA GLY A 88 -57.84 -2.25 16.19
C GLY A 88 -59.36 -2.38 16.00
N GLN A 89 -59.85 -1.85 14.90
CA GLN A 89 -61.25 -1.96 14.53
C GLN A 89 -61.56 -3.16 13.61
N GLU A 90 -60.56 -3.92 13.23
CA GLU A 90 -60.67 -5.03 12.27
C GLU A 90 -60.66 -6.38 12.99
N ARG A 91 -61.02 -7.43 12.27
CA ARG A 91 -61.09 -8.79 12.77
C ARG A 91 -60.50 -9.76 11.76
N PHE A 92 -59.55 -10.57 12.20
CA PHE A 92 -58.82 -11.49 11.36
C PHE A 92 -59.06 -12.94 11.78
N ASP A 93 -59.24 -13.82 10.81
CA ASP A 93 -59.37 -15.25 11.13
C ASP A 93 -58.13 -15.75 11.84
N PHE A 94 -58.28 -16.48 12.94
CA PHE A 94 -57.20 -16.93 13.82
C PHE A 94 -56.12 -17.76 13.09
N ASP A 95 -56.41 -18.34 11.93
CA ASP A 95 -55.53 -19.14 11.10
C ASP A 95 -55.04 -18.37 9.85
N SER A 96 -55.19 -17.06 9.81
CA SER A 96 -54.64 -16.19 8.76
C SER A 96 -53.13 -16.32 8.70
N VAL A 97 -52.58 -16.40 7.49
CA VAL A 97 -51.14 -16.46 7.21
C VAL A 97 -50.59 -15.05 6.91
N SER A 98 -51.42 -14.19 6.36
CA SER A 98 -51.10 -12.80 6.04
C SER A 98 -52.32 -11.93 6.38
N ILE A 99 -52.08 -10.75 6.93
CA ILE A 99 -53.13 -9.76 7.21
C ILE A 99 -52.68 -8.37 6.76
N SER A 100 -53.66 -7.52 6.42
CA SER A 100 -53.45 -6.08 6.25
C SER A 100 -54.24 -5.37 7.34
N VAL A 101 -53.59 -4.51 8.14
CA VAL A 101 -54.19 -3.85 9.29
C VAL A 101 -54.17 -2.34 9.11
N GLY A 102 -55.31 -1.68 9.32
CA GLY A 102 -55.42 -0.22 9.11
C GLY A 102 -54.96 0.59 10.35
N ALA A 103 -55.20 0.10 11.54
CA ALA A 103 -54.78 0.77 12.78
C ALA A 103 -54.79 -0.20 13.97
N PHE A 104 -53.82 -0.08 14.85
CA PHE A 104 -53.78 -0.71 16.16
C PHE A 104 -52.86 0.09 17.09
N SER A 105 -53.00 -0.15 18.40
CA SER A 105 -52.15 0.48 19.42
C SER A 105 -51.13 -0.50 19.99
N ALA A 106 -50.10 -0.01 20.67
CA ALA A 106 -49.08 -0.85 21.32
C ALA A 106 -49.69 -1.84 22.34
N ASP A 107 -50.79 -1.47 23.03
CA ASP A 107 -51.49 -2.35 23.98
C ASP A 107 -52.17 -3.55 23.29
N GLU A 108 -52.44 -3.45 21.98
CA GLU A 108 -53.10 -4.52 21.20
C GLU A 108 -52.10 -5.50 20.56
N VAL A 109 -50.77 -5.22 20.64
CA VAL A 109 -49.73 -6.10 20.11
C VAL A 109 -49.84 -7.54 20.60
N GLY A 110 -50.23 -7.73 21.88
CA GLY A 110 -50.49 -9.05 22.46
C GLY A 110 -51.57 -9.87 21.72
N SER A 111 -52.47 -9.22 20.98
CA SER A 111 -53.55 -9.91 20.21
C SER A 111 -52.99 -10.70 19.02
N PHE A 112 -51.83 -10.31 18.47
CA PHE A 112 -51.19 -11.04 17.38
C PHE A 112 -50.77 -12.48 17.78
N ALA A 113 -50.56 -12.78 19.07
CA ALA A 113 -50.27 -14.13 19.56
C ALA A 113 -51.36 -15.14 19.22
N TYR A 114 -52.60 -14.68 19.05
CA TYR A 114 -53.74 -15.55 18.69
C TYR A 114 -53.79 -15.93 17.20
N LEU A 115 -53.03 -15.25 16.33
CA LEU A 115 -52.87 -15.56 14.92
C LEU A 115 -51.75 -16.59 14.72
N THR A 116 -52.02 -17.83 15.11
CA THR A 116 -51.00 -18.89 15.26
C THR A 116 -50.26 -19.28 13.97
N ARG A 117 -50.77 -18.88 12.78
CA ARG A 117 -50.18 -19.17 11.46
C ARG A 117 -49.68 -17.92 10.76
N LEU A 118 -49.71 -16.76 11.42
CA LEU A 118 -49.30 -15.48 10.83
C LEU A 118 -47.82 -15.50 10.47
N ARG A 119 -47.52 -15.03 9.28
CA ARG A 119 -46.15 -14.87 8.77
C ARG A 119 -45.86 -13.44 8.29
N SER A 120 -46.88 -12.77 7.75
CA SER A 120 -46.70 -11.40 7.24
C SER A 120 -47.84 -10.48 7.64
N VAL A 121 -47.50 -9.23 7.90
CA VAL A 121 -48.40 -8.14 8.27
C VAL A 121 -48.15 -6.94 7.39
N ASP A 122 -49.12 -6.54 6.61
CA ASP A 122 -49.12 -5.26 5.95
C ASP A 122 -49.69 -4.19 6.88
N ALA A 123 -48.83 -3.40 7.45
CA ALA A 123 -49.13 -2.30 8.39
C ALA A 123 -48.90 -0.91 7.77
N ARG A 124 -48.81 -0.79 6.42
CA ARG A 124 -48.53 0.49 5.76
C ARG A 124 -49.57 1.57 6.04
N ALA A 125 -50.79 1.19 6.36
CA ALA A 125 -51.86 2.11 6.77
C ALA A 125 -51.81 2.56 8.24
N VAL A 126 -50.98 1.93 9.06
CA VAL A 126 -50.88 2.26 10.50
C VAL A 126 -50.12 3.57 10.70
N ALA A 127 -50.78 4.55 11.27
CA ALA A 127 -50.17 5.86 11.54
C ALA A 127 -49.27 5.85 12.78
N ASP A 128 -49.55 5.00 13.75
CA ASP A 128 -48.79 4.87 15.02
C ASP A 128 -47.55 3.99 14.81
N SER A 129 -46.42 4.60 14.50
CA SER A 129 -45.15 3.91 14.31
C SER A 129 -44.66 3.18 15.55
N SER A 130 -45.01 3.67 16.75
CA SER A 130 -44.59 3.03 18.01
C SER A 130 -45.30 1.67 18.21
N ALA A 131 -46.55 1.57 17.75
CA ALA A 131 -47.29 0.30 17.76
C ALA A 131 -46.68 -0.72 16.80
N VAL A 132 -46.25 -0.27 15.57
CA VAL A 132 -45.60 -1.16 14.60
C VAL A 132 -44.23 -1.63 15.08
N ILE A 133 -43.43 -0.73 15.66
CA ILE A 133 -42.14 -1.08 16.28
C ILE A 133 -42.33 -2.10 17.39
N ALA A 134 -43.31 -1.87 18.29
CA ALA A 134 -43.63 -2.82 19.37
C ALA A 134 -44.07 -4.20 18.81
N LEU A 135 -44.76 -4.23 17.66
CA LEU A 135 -45.09 -5.48 16.98
C LEU A 135 -43.85 -6.21 16.47
N ILE A 136 -42.96 -5.50 15.78
CA ILE A 136 -41.71 -6.06 15.25
C ILE A 136 -40.84 -6.61 16.40
N ASP A 137 -40.68 -5.86 17.48
CA ASP A 137 -39.87 -6.24 18.62
C ASP A 137 -40.46 -7.47 19.34
N ALA A 138 -41.80 -7.53 19.46
CA ALA A 138 -42.48 -8.66 20.11
C ALA A 138 -42.49 -9.93 19.25
N TYR A 139 -42.50 -9.79 17.94
CA TYR A 139 -42.61 -10.90 16.98
C TYR A 139 -41.60 -10.78 15.84
N PRO A 140 -40.30 -10.92 16.11
CA PRO A 140 -39.24 -10.72 15.12
C PRO A 140 -39.26 -11.75 13.97
N GLN A 141 -40.07 -12.79 14.06
CA GLN A 141 -40.29 -13.79 13.02
C GLN A 141 -41.37 -13.39 12.01
N LEU A 142 -42.09 -12.30 12.24
CA LEU A 142 -43.07 -11.78 11.29
C LEU A 142 -42.42 -10.86 10.29
N ASP A 143 -42.82 -11.01 9.05
CA ASP A 143 -42.51 -10.08 7.96
C ASP A 143 -43.53 -8.93 8.03
N VAL A 144 -43.07 -7.72 8.40
CA VAL A 144 -43.95 -6.58 8.66
C VAL A 144 -43.63 -5.46 7.67
N ASP A 145 -44.48 -5.32 6.66
CA ASP A 145 -44.43 -4.18 5.77
C ASP A 145 -45.15 -2.98 6.39
N TRP A 146 -44.43 -1.87 6.48
CA TRP A 146 -45.01 -0.67 7.05
C TRP A 146 -44.44 0.62 6.46
N SER A 147 -45.07 1.73 6.76
CA SER A 147 -44.67 3.03 6.26
C SER A 147 -43.84 3.76 7.33
N ILE A 148 -42.51 3.79 7.13
CA ILE A 148 -41.52 4.36 8.05
C ILE A 148 -41.54 5.89 7.95
N PRO A 149 -41.75 6.64 9.03
CA PRO A 149 -41.63 8.09 9.00
C PRO A 149 -40.16 8.52 9.08
N VAL A 150 -39.74 9.43 8.21
CA VAL A 150 -38.44 10.11 8.25
C VAL A 150 -38.67 11.59 7.94
N GLY A 151 -38.41 12.47 8.92
CA GLY A 151 -38.77 13.88 8.81
C GLY A 151 -40.27 14.05 8.53
N GLU A 152 -40.60 14.80 7.50
CA GLU A 152 -41.99 15.04 7.09
C GLU A 152 -42.55 13.97 6.10
N ARG A 153 -41.74 13.03 5.70
CA ARG A 153 -42.07 12.01 4.67
C ARG A 153 -42.25 10.63 5.27
N ARG A 154 -42.92 9.75 4.52
CA ARG A 154 -43.04 8.34 4.88
C ARG A 154 -42.65 7.46 3.71
N PHE A 155 -41.98 6.34 4.00
CA PHE A 155 -41.42 5.42 3.01
C PHE A 155 -41.79 3.98 3.37
N ASP A 156 -42.02 3.16 2.37
CA ASP A 156 -42.28 1.75 2.60
C ASP A 156 -41.02 1.04 3.11
N SER A 157 -41.19 0.15 4.09
CA SER A 157 -40.06 -0.55 4.75
C SER A 157 -39.22 -1.40 3.80
N ASP A 158 -39.77 -1.83 2.65
CA ASP A 158 -39.12 -2.58 1.59
C ASP A 158 -38.50 -1.70 0.50
N SER A 159 -38.51 -0.38 0.67
CA SER A 159 -37.90 0.56 -0.27
C SER A 159 -36.40 0.34 -0.39
N ARG A 160 -35.89 0.28 -1.64
CA ARG A 160 -34.45 0.20 -1.94
C ARG A 160 -33.80 1.56 -2.03
N GLU A 161 -34.58 2.56 -2.40
CA GLU A 161 -34.12 3.94 -2.58
C GLU A 161 -35.17 4.89 -2.01
N ILE A 162 -34.70 5.85 -1.21
CA ILE A 162 -35.55 6.89 -0.63
C ILE A 162 -34.93 8.27 -0.85
N SER A 163 -35.77 9.29 -0.94
CA SER A 163 -35.32 10.69 -0.98
C SER A 163 -35.82 11.39 0.27
N VAL A 164 -34.88 11.80 1.13
CA VAL A 164 -35.17 12.42 2.42
C VAL A 164 -34.91 13.94 2.39
N GLY A 165 -35.65 14.71 3.19
CA GLY A 165 -35.30 16.06 3.56
C GLY A 165 -34.61 16.09 4.91
N ASP A 166 -34.77 17.20 5.65
CA ASP A 166 -34.23 17.30 7.01
C ASP A 166 -34.93 16.33 7.96
N PHE A 167 -34.15 15.73 8.83
CA PHE A 167 -34.60 14.84 9.92
C PHE A 167 -33.74 15.11 11.17
N SER A 168 -34.20 14.61 12.31
CA SER A 168 -33.50 14.80 13.59
C SER A 168 -32.62 13.61 13.96
N ALA A 169 -31.64 13.82 14.83
CA ALA A 169 -30.77 12.76 15.33
C ALA A 169 -31.54 11.60 16.00
N ASP A 170 -32.69 11.90 16.65
CA ASP A 170 -33.56 10.90 17.30
C ASP A 170 -34.23 9.96 16.27
N GLU A 171 -34.29 10.36 15.00
CA GLU A 171 -34.86 9.54 13.93
C GLU A 171 -33.84 8.57 13.29
N ILE A 172 -32.54 8.73 13.54
CA ILE A 172 -31.52 7.84 12.94
C ILE A 172 -31.78 6.34 13.22
N PRO A 173 -32.17 5.92 14.44
CA PRO A 173 -32.42 4.51 14.71
C PRO A 173 -33.55 3.89 13.89
N ILE A 174 -34.50 4.72 13.36
CA ILE A 174 -35.64 4.20 12.59
C ILE A 174 -35.21 3.64 11.23
N PHE A 175 -34.07 4.10 10.70
CA PHE A 175 -33.54 3.58 9.44
C PHE A 175 -33.13 2.10 9.51
N ALA A 176 -32.91 1.55 10.69
CA ALA A 176 -32.63 0.14 10.88
C ALA A 176 -33.84 -0.78 10.53
N TYR A 177 -35.03 -0.21 10.42
CA TYR A 177 -36.24 -0.96 10.05
C TYR A 177 -36.49 -1.05 8.54
N PHE A 178 -35.68 -0.41 7.71
CA PHE A 178 -35.70 -0.66 6.27
C PHE A 178 -35.03 -2.01 5.97
N THR A 179 -35.74 -2.89 5.30
CA THR A 179 -35.28 -4.26 5.05
C THR A 179 -34.45 -4.43 3.77
N ALA A 180 -34.53 -3.45 2.86
CA ALA A 180 -33.91 -3.53 1.54
C ALA A 180 -33.21 -2.24 1.10
N LEU A 181 -32.96 -1.29 1.99
CA LEU A 181 -32.45 0.03 1.66
C LEU A 181 -30.99 -0.02 1.16
N GLU A 182 -30.79 0.40 -0.06
CA GLU A 182 -29.50 0.44 -0.74
C GLU A 182 -29.02 1.88 -0.93
N ARG A 183 -29.96 2.85 -1.09
CA ARG A 183 -29.61 4.24 -1.43
C ARG A 183 -30.51 5.27 -0.74
N ILE A 184 -29.90 6.36 -0.26
CA ILE A 184 -30.59 7.51 0.29
C ILE A 184 -30.14 8.77 -0.46
N ASP A 185 -31.08 9.41 -1.14
CA ASP A 185 -30.87 10.74 -1.71
C ASP A 185 -31.32 11.81 -0.69
N ALA A 186 -30.34 12.52 -0.14
CA ALA A 186 -30.53 13.64 0.79
C ALA A 186 -30.07 14.99 0.20
N SER A 187 -30.16 15.13 -1.14
CA SER A 187 -29.70 16.35 -1.85
C SER A 187 -30.47 17.61 -1.42
N ASP A 188 -31.69 17.46 -0.94
CA ASP A 188 -32.56 18.55 -0.44
C ASP A 188 -32.36 18.83 1.07
N ALA A 189 -31.60 17.96 1.78
CA ALA A 189 -31.40 18.11 3.20
C ALA A 189 -30.29 19.11 3.55
N SER A 190 -30.43 19.74 4.72
CA SER A 190 -29.47 20.66 5.33
C SER A 190 -29.03 20.26 6.74
N CYS A 191 -29.51 19.10 7.24
CA CYS A 191 -29.14 18.53 8.54
C CYS A 191 -27.81 17.75 8.43
N TYR A 192 -26.70 18.42 8.08
CA TYR A 192 -25.42 17.78 7.79
C TYR A 192 -24.82 16.94 8.94
N PRO A 193 -24.90 17.39 10.23
CA PRO A 193 -24.45 16.54 11.35
C PRO A 193 -25.19 15.22 11.43
N GLU A 194 -26.52 15.24 11.20
CA GLU A 194 -27.37 14.05 11.19
C GLU A 194 -27.05 13.13 10.01
N LEU A 195 -26.75 13.73 8.82
CA LEU A 195 -26.33 12.97 7.63
C LEU A 195 -25.01 12.24 7.85
N LEU A 196 -24.02 12.86 8.49
CA LEU A 196 -22.77 12.19 8.85
C LEU A 196 -23.01 11.06 9.86
N ALA A 197 -23.87 11.31 10.86
CA ALA A 197 -24.22 10.29 11.85
C ALA A 197 -24.97 9.13 11.19
N LEU A 198 -25.88 9.41 10.26
CA LEU A 198 -26.59 8.39 9.49
C LEU A 198 -25.65 7.57 8.62
N ALA A 199 -24.70 8.21 7.92
CA ALA A 199 -23.71 7.52 7.11
C ALA A 199 -22.81 6.60 7.96
N ALA A 200 -22.47 7.02 9.16
CA ALA A 200 -21.75 6.18 10.11
C ALA A 200 -22.57 4.99 10.64
N ALA A 201 -23.91 5.16 10.76
CA ALA A 201 -24.83 4.13 11.23
C ALA A 201 -25.17 3.10 10.13
N LEU A 202 -25.11 3.49 8.87
CA LEU A 202 -25.48 2.67 7.70
C LEU A 202 -24.31 2.58 6.69
N PRO A 203 -23.20 1.93 7.03
CA PRO A 203 -21.99 1.92 6.19
C PRO A 203 -22.17 1.21 4.85
N ASP A 204 -23.16 0.34 4.71
CA ASP A 204 -23.46 -0.42 3.49
C ASP A 204 -24.49 0.30 2.59
N CYS A 205 -25.06 1.43 3.03
CA CYS A 205 -26.04 2.21 2.30
C CYS A 205 -25.33 3.40 1.62
N GLU A 206 -25.58 3.60 0.33
CA GLU A 206 -25.10 4.77 -0.40
C GLU A 206 -25.95 6.00 -0.03
N ILE A 207 -25.35 6.97 0.68
CA ILE A 207 -26.03 8.18 1.11
C ILE A 207 -25.42 9.38 0.40
N SER A 208 -26.22 10.07 -0.40
CA SER A 208 -25.80 11.25 -1.16
C SER A 208 -26.41 12.52 -0.61
N TRP A 209 -25.57 13.52 -0.39
CA TRP A 209 -26.00 14.89 -0.08
C TRP A 209 -25.08 15.90 -0.75
N SER A 210 -25.43 17.17 -0.72
CA SER A 210 -24.59 18.23 -1.27
C SER A 210 -24.52 19.43 -0.34
N VAL A 211 -23.30 20.02 -0.23
CA VAL A 211 -22.96 21.15 0.65
C VAL A 211 -22.74 22.40 -0.19
N PRO A 212 -23.35 23.54 0.15
CA PRO A 212 -23.14 24.79 -0.58
C PRO A 212 -21.84 25.48 -0.17
N ILE A 213 -21.06 25.96 -1.15
CA ILE A 213 -19.89 26.81 -0.96
C ILE A 213 -19.86 27.86 -2.09
N GLY A 214 -19.80 29.15 -1.77
CA GLY A 214 -19.70 30.21 -2.77
C GLY A 214 -20.79 30.18 -3.85
N GLY A 215 -22.00 29.77 -3.49
CA GLY A 215 -23.14 29.66 -4.42
C GLY A 215 -23.15 28.41 -5.30
N LEU A 216 -22.15 27.56 -5.25
CA LEU A 216 -22.11 26.22 -5.88
C LEU A 216 -22.47 25.15 -4.85
N ARG A 217 -22.82 23.95 -5.33
CA ARG A 217 -23.10 22.81 -4.46
C ARG A 217 -22.17 21.65 -4.83
N TYR A 218 -21.57 21.04 -3.82
CA TYR A 218 -20.63 19.93 -3.95
C TYR A 218 -21.18 18.69 -3.28
N SER A 219 -21.05 17.55 -3.94
CA SER A 219 -21.48 16.27 -3.41
C SER A 219 -20.54 15.78 -2.32
N ASN A 220 -21.08 15.09 -1.32
CA ASN A 220 -20.28 14.40 -0.31
C ASN A 220 -19.34 13.32 -0.89
N SER A 221 -19.53 12.93 -2.14
CA SER A 221 -18.68 11.99 -2.89
C SER A 221 -17.65 12.68 -3.78
N ASP A 222 -17.70 14.01 -3.93
CA ASP A 222 -16.75 14.76 -4.73
C ASP A 222 -15.37 14.71 -4.06
N ARG A 223 -14.38 14.27 -4.81
CA ARG A 223 -12.98 14.22 -4.36
C ARG A 223 -12.26 15.53 -4.63
N GLU A 224 -12.65 16.21 -5.69
CA GLU A 224 -12.09 17.48 -6.10
C GLU A 224 -13.15 18.58 -5.96
N ILE A 225 -12.79 19.64 -5.23
CA ILE A 225 -13.63 20.82 -4.97
C ILE A 225 -12.97 22.01 -5.67
N VAL A 226 -13.62 22.56 -6.70
CA VAL A 226 -13.14 23.76 -7.40
C VAL A 226 -13.97 24.95 -6.97
N LEU A 227 -13.38 25.89 -6.23
CA LEU A 227 -14.11 26.99 -5.64
C LEU A 227 -14.43 28.10 -6.64
N SER A 228 -15.58 28.73 -6.45
CA SER A 228 -15.96 29.95 -7.17
C SER A 228 -15.32 31.20 -6.57
N PRO A 229 -15.26 32.32 -7.31
CA PRO A 229 -14.78 33.60 -6.78
C PRO A 229 -15.58 34.16 -5.60
N ASP A 230 -16.79 33.66 -5.36
CA ASP A 230 -17.67 34.09 -4.27
C ASP A 230 -17.47 33.27 -2.99
N ALA A 231 -16.65 32.22 -3.02
CA ALA A 231 -16.38 31.36 -1.88
C ALA A 231 -15.48 32.05 -0.85
N THR A 232 -15.73 31.79 0.43
CA THR A 232 -14.94 32.30 1.56
C THR A 232 -14.25 31.17 2.31
N ALA A 233 -13.16 31.50 3.01
CA ALA A 233 -12.44 30.51 3.84
C ALA A 233 -13.32 29.93 4.96
N ASP A 234 -14.19 30.75 5.57
CA ASP A 234 -15.10 30.32 6.64
C ASP A 234 -16.15 29.32 6.11
N GLU A 235 -16.73 29.59 4.92
CA GLU A 235 -17.67 28.65 4.28
C GLU A 235 -16.98 27.33 3.94
N LEU A 236 -15.77 27.39 3.39
CA LEU A 236 -14.99 26.20 3.06
C LEU A 236 -14.63 25.39 4.31
N MET A 237 -14.15 26.06 5.36
CA MET A 237 -13.77 25.41 6.62
C MET A 237 -14.95 24.67 7.25
N TRP A 238 -16.14 25.28 7.21
CA TRP A 238 -17.36 24.64 7.66
C TRP A 238 -17.79 23.48 6.74
N ALA A 239 -17.76 23.68 5.42
CA ALA A 239 -18.27 22.72 4.46
C ALA A 239 -17.44 21.42 4.40
N LEU A 240 -16.11 21.53 4.55
CA LEU A 240 -15.20 20.38 4.55
C LEU A 240 -15.48 19.39 5.70
N GLU A 241 -16.13 19.84 6.78
CA GLU A 241 -16.59 18.92 7.83
C GLU A 241 -17.64 17.94 7.31
N TYR A 242 -18.36 18.30 6.23
CA TYR A 242 -19.48 17.54 5.66
C TYR A 242 -19.20 16.98 4.25
N LEU A 243 -17.98 17.13 3.75
CA LEU A 243 -17.50 16.62 2.48
C LEU A 243 -16.37 15.60 2.70
N PRO A 244 -16.68 14.42 3.25
CA PRO A 244 -15.67 13.46 3.72
C PRO A 244 -14.81 12.85 2.60
N ALA A 245 -15.25 12.92 1.34
CA ALA A 245 -14.50 12.41 0.21
C ALA A 245 -13.53 13.44 -0.39
N ALA A 246 -13.63 14.73 -0.01
CA ALA A 246 -12.82 15.79 -0.57
C ALA A 246 -11.34 15.61 -0.18
N ASP A 247 -10.49 15.31 -1.15
CA ASP A 247 -9.05 15.15 -0.98
C ASP A 247 -8.24 16.25 -1.72
N THR A 248 -8.88 16.98 -2.63
CA THR A 248 -8.26 18.08 -3.38
C THR A 248 -9.21 19.29 -3.43
N VAL A 249 -8.70 20.46 -3.06
CA VAL A 249 -9.47 21.70 -3.07
C VAL A 249 -8.74 22.77 -3.89
N ASP A 250 -9.31 23.14 -5.03
CA ASP A 250 -8.79 24.19 -5.89
C ASP A 250 -9.32 25.56 -5.45
N LEU A 251 -8.42 26.36 -4.88
CA LEU A 251 -8.66 27.72 -4.37
C LEU A 251 -8.26 28.81 -5.39
N THR A 252 -7.87 28.44 -6.61
CA THR A 252 -7.19 29.36 -7.54
C THR A 252 -8.04 30.57 -7.93
N ASP A 253 -9.35 30.44 -7.93
CA ASP A 253 -10.26 31.54 -8.25
C ASP A 253 -10.91 32.19 -7.03
N ALA A 254 -10.77 31.59 -5.85
CA ALA A 254 -11.33 32.13 -4.61
C ALA A 254 -10.41 33.18 -3.96
N PRO A 255 -10.95 34.23 -3.32
CA PRO A 255 -10.17 35.29 -2.68
C PRO A 255 -9.69 34.87 -1.28
N ILE A 256 -9.02 33.71 -1.19
CA ILE A 256 -8.52 33.13 0.06
C ILE A 256 -7.04 33.52 0.22
N SER A 257 -6.69 34.13 1.34
CA SER A 257 -5.31 34.54 1.62
C SER A 257 -4.42 33.37 2.03
N SER A 258 -3.09 33.53 1.85
CA SER A 258 -2.11 32.49 2.27
C SER A 258 -2.19 32.14 3.77
N ALA A 259 -2.59 33.07 4.62
CA ALA A 259 -2.78 32.83 6.05
C ALA A 259 -4.01 31.94 6.31
N GLU A 260 -5.08 32.11 5.54
CA GLU A 260 -6.29 31.28 5.60
C GLU A 260 -6.01 29.90 5.02
N VAL A 261 -5.22 29.80 3.94
CA VAL A 261 -4.78 28.51 3.40
C VAL A 261 -4.04 27.70 4.44
N LYS A 262 -3.08 28.30 5.15
CA LYS A 262 -2.35 27.63 6.24
C LYS A 262 -3.27 27.12 7.36
N ALA A 263 -4.30 27.91 7.71
CA ALA A 263 -5.28 27.47 8.70
C ALA A 263 -6.13 26.28 8.20
N LEU A 264 -6.43 26.23 6.89
CA LEU A 264 -7.11 25.11 6.25
C LEU A 264 -6.21 23.84 6.24
N GLU A 265 -4.94 23.98 5.86
CA GLU A 265 -3.95 22.89 5.86
C GLU A 265 -3.75 22.30 7.27
N GLU A 266 -3.67 23.15 8.29
CA GLU A 266 -3.58 22.70 9.68
C GLU A 266 -4.83 21.95 10.16
N ARG A 267 -6.01 22.40 9.72
CA ARG A 267 -7.29 21.79 10.12
C ARG A 267 -7.60 20.50 9.36
N TYR A 268 -7.24 20.46 8.08
CA TYR A 268 -7.54 19.34 7.17
C TYR A 268 -6.27 18.79 6.50
N PRO A 269 -5.36 18.18 7.26
CA PRO A 269 -4.04 17.71 6.75
C PRO A 269 -4.15 16.55 5.74
N GLY A 270 -5.35 16.02 5.53
CA GLY A 270 -5.62 14.98 4.53
C GLY A 270 -6.07 15.52 3.17
N ALA A 271 -6.33 16.83 3.07
CA ALA A 271 -6.74 17.49 1.83
C ALA A 271 -5.56 18.28 1.24
N ALA A 272 -5.39 18.20 -0.08
CA ALA A 272 -4.43 19.02 -0.82
C ALA A 272 -5.12 20.31 -1.29
N PHE A 273 -4.51 21.47 -1.01
CA PHE A 273 -5.03 22.77 -1.39
C PHE A 273 -4.22 23.35 -2.54
N ILE A 274 -4.88 23.59 -3.69
CA ILE A 274 -4.25 24.21 -4.87
C ILE A 274 -4.55 25.72 -4.86
N TYR A 275 -3.51 26.53 -4.83
CA TYR A 275 -3.64 27.99 -4.77
C TYR A 275 -2.52 28.70 -5.54
N LYS A 276 -2.69 30.00 -5.73
CA LYS A 276 -1.73 30.84 -6.43
C LYS A 276 -0.65 31.35 -5.48
N ILE A 277 0.61 31.17 -5.90
CA ILE A 277 1.81 31.67 -5.21
C ILE A 277 2.41 32.77 -6.06
N GLU A 278 2.53 33.97 -5.52
CA GLU A 278 3.24 35.06 -6.16
C GLU A 278 4.72 35.00 -5.82
N LEU A 279 5.57 34.83 -6.83
CA LEU A 279 7.02 34.74 -6.69
C LEU A 279 7.71 35.43 -7.87
N ALA A 280 8.67 36.32 -7.59
CA ALA A 280 9.45 37.02 -8.62
C ALA A 280 8.58 37.79 -9.65
N GLY A 281 7.42 38.29 -9.25
CA GLY A 281 6.46 38.97 -10.10
C GLY A 281 5.72 38.06 -11.09
N GLN A 282 5.72 36.77 -10.86
CA GLN A 282 4.98 35.75 -11.60
C GLN A 282 4.02 35.03 -10.65
N VAL A 283 3.02 34.38 -11.23
CA VAL A 283 2.05 33.56 -10.47
C VAL A 283 2.28 32.09 -10.81
N TYR A 284 2.48 31.28 -9.79
CA TYR A 284 2.62 29.82 -9.88
C TYR A 284 1.51 29.13 -9.11
N MET A 285 1.26 27.88 -9.40
CA MET A 285 0.33 27.04 -8.64
C MET A 285 1.07 26.23 -7.58
N SER A 286 0.49 26.07 -6.40
CA SER A 286 1.09 25.32 -5.29
C SER A 286 1.39 23.84 -5.64
N ASN A 287 0.63 23.25 -6.55
CA ASN A 287 0.81 21.89 -7.05
C ASN A 287 1.75 21.77 -8.26
N ALA A 288 2.47 22.85 -8.63
CA ALA A 288 3.39 22.82 -9.77
C ALA A 288 4.53 21.83 -9.53
N GLU A 289 4.81 20.99 -10.52
CA GLU A 289 5.97 20.07 -10.53
C GLU A 289 7.25 20.77 -11.00
N SER A 290 7.10 21.87 -11.74
CA SER A 290 8.19 22.70 -12.20
C SER A 290 7.80 24.15 -12.30
N ILE A 291 8.75 25.05 -11.98
CA ILE A 291 8.60 26.49 -12.19
C ILE A 291 9.77 27.03 -13.02
N SER A 292 9.51 28.09 -13.78
CA SER A 292 10.55 28.82 -14.50
C SER A 292 10.48 30.30 -14.13
N ILE A 293 11.59 30.83 -13.60
CA ILE A 293 11.74 32.25 -13.25
C ILE A 293 12.56 32.92 -14.37
N PRO A 294 11.94 33.74 -15.22
CA PRO A 294 12.63 34.34 -16.37
C PRO A 294 13.87 35.16 -15.93
N ALA A 295 14.93 35.13 -16.74
CA ALA A 295 16.22 35.78 -16.44
C ALA A 295 16.10 37.28 -16.08
N GLY A 296 15.09 37.97 -16.62
CA GLY A 296 14.84 39.38 -16.38
C GLY A 296 13.90 39.70 -15.21
N ALA A 297 13.29 38.68 -14.58
CA ALA A 297 12.41 38.88 -13.43
C ALA A 297 13.22 39.26 -12.17
N PRO A 298 12.68 40.03 -11.22
CA PRO A 298 13.27 40.20 -9.90
C PRO A 298 13.52 38.82 -9.27
N PHE A 299 14.64 38.63 -8.59
CA PHE A 299 14.96 37.36 -7.97
C PHE A 299 15.76 37.56 -6.69
N ASP A 300 15.31 36.90 -5.63
CA ASP A 300 16.01 36.80 -4.38
C ASP A 300 15.92 35.33 -3.90
N THR A 301 17.07 34.72 -3.62
CA THR A 301 17.16 33.35 -3.11
C THR A 301 16.38 33.17 -1.80
N ALA A 302 16.40 34.20 -0.92
CA ALA A 302 15.67 34.14 0.35
C ALA A 302 14.14 34.17 0.15
N GLU A 303 13.64 34.95 -0.82
CA GLU A 303 12.22 34.97 -1.20
C GLU A 303 11.78 33.60 -1.73
N LEU A 304 12.58 32.99 -2.62
CA LEU A 304 12.32 31.65 -3.14
C LEU A 304 12.27 30.60 -2.03
N ILE A 305 13.23 30.61 -1.11
CA ILE A 305 13.27 29.66 0.02
C ILE A 305 12.06 29.86 0.95
N ALA A 306 11.61 31.10 1.17
CA ALA A 306 10.49 31.38 2.05
C ALA A 306 9.17 30.75 1.61
N VAL A 307 8.99 30.53 0.30
CA VAL A 307 7.78 29.89 -0.27
C VAL A 307 7.95 28.39 -0.50
N SER A 308 9.04 27.79 -0.06
CA SER A 308 9.29 26.37 -0.29
C SER A 308 8.23 25.44 0.29
N GLY A 309 7.66 25.82 1.45
CA GLY A 309 6.57 25.08 2.09
C GLY A 309 5.22 25.20 1.40
N ASP A 310 5.09 26.14 0.44
CA ASP A 310 3.85 26.36 -0.30
C ASP A 310 3.77 25.49 -1.57
N PHE A 311 4.85 24.76 -1.92
CA PHE A 311 4.93 23.86 -3.07
C PHE A 311 5.01 22.40 -2.61
N GLU A 312 3.98 21.61 -2.88
CA GLU A 312 3.94 20.20 -2.43
C GLU A 312 4.81 19.24 -3.26
N ARG A 313 4.99 19.54 -4.57
CA ARG A 313 5.55 18.58 -5.56
C ARG A 313 6.62 19.18 -6.46
N LEU A 314 7.16 20.32 -6.10
CA LEU A 314 8.10 21.02 -6.96
C LEU A 314 9.42 20.24 -7.06
N GLY A 315 9.67 19.65 -8.23
CA GLY A 315 10.88 18.87 -8.52
C GLY A 315 11.92 19.63 -9.35
N VAL A 316 11.50 20.67 -10.09
CA VAL A 316 12.41 21.43 -10.98
C VAL A 316 12.17 22.94 -10.83
N ILE A 317 13.25 23.67 -10.63
CA ILE A 317 13.27 25.14 -10.54
C ILE A 317 14.23 25.66 -11.62
N ASP A 318 13.70 26.19 -12.72
CA ASP A 318 14.49 26.83 -13.78
C ASP A 318 14.67 28.31 -13.50
N LEU A 319 15.90 28.74 -13.26
CA LEU A 319 16.25 30.11 -12.96
C LEU A 319 16.69 30.93 -14.18
N GLY A 320 16.39 30.43 -15.40
CA GLY A 320 16.61 31.14 -16.65
C GLY A 320 18.09 31.46 -16.94
N GLY A 321 19.01 30.58 -16.52
CA GLY A 321 20.45 30.73 -16.74
C GLY A 321 21.13 31.80 -15.87
N ARG A 322 20.53 32.20 -14.75
CA ARG A 322 21.16 33.04 -13.73
C ARG A 322 22.41 32.36 -13.16
N VAL A 323 23.36 33.18 -12.73
CA VAL A 323 24.55 32.71 -12.01
C VAL A 323 24.30 32.83 -10.51
N LEU A 324 24.40 31.71 -9.79
CA LEU A 324 24.30 31.64 -8.35
C LEU A 324 25.60 31.13 -7.74
N GLU A 325 25.79 31.42 -6.47
CA GLU A 325 26.84 30.78 -5.66
C GLU A 325 26.42 29.35 -5.29
N LEU A 326 27.40 28.46 -5.12
CA LEU A 326 27.12 27.05 -4.81
C LEU A 326 26.30 26.89 -3.52
N ASP A 327 26.59 27.71 -2.51
CA ASP A 327 25.87 27.66 -1.24
C ASP A 327 24.39 28.04 -1.39
N ASP A 328 24.08 29.02 -2.26
CA ASP A 328 22.70 29.42 -2.57
C ASP A 328 21.96 28.29 -3.31
N ILE A 329 22.61 27.64 -4.27
CA ILE A 329 22.02 26.51 -5.02
C ILE A 329 21.69 25.37 -4.04
N ILE A 330 22.61 25.06 -3.16
CA ILE A 330 22.43 24.00 -2.15
C ILE A 330 21.29 24.36 -1.19
N ALA A 331 21.26 25.59 -0.71
CA ALA A 331 20.20 26.07 0.20
C ALA A 331 18.80 25.97 -0.44
N VAL A 332 18.66 26.37 -1.72
CA VAL A 332 17.40 26.22 -2.45
C VAL A 332 17.03 24.73 -2.58
N ARG A 333 17.97 23.89 -3.01
CA ARG A 333 17.70 22.45 -3.13
C ARG A 333 17.26 21.81 -1.83
N GLU A 334 17.92 22.16 -0.72
CA GLU A 334 17.55 21.64 0.61
C GLU A 334 16.16 22.11 1.05
N ALA A 335 15.82 23.38 0.80
CA ALA A 335 14.53 23.92 1.13
C ALA A 335 13.37 23.24 0.35
N PHE A 336 13.62 22.83 -0.89
CA PHE A 336 12.65 22.14 -1.76
C PHE A 336 12.84 20.61 -1.81
N GLY A 337 13.36 20.00 -0.73
CA GLY A 337 13.43 18.55 -0.61
C GLY A 337 14.34 17.85 -1.63
N GLY A 338 15.33 18.56 -2.20
CA GLY A 338 16.26 18.04 -3.18
C GLY A 338 15.89 18.35 -4.63
N ALA A 339 14.97 19.29 -4.87
CA ALA A 339 14.57 19.73 -6.21
C ALA A 339 15.78 20.09 -7.09
N GLU A 340 15.65 19.85 -8.38
CA GLU A 340 16.64 20.23 -9.37
C GLU A 340 16.56 21.74 -9.65
N VAL A 341 17.68 22.44 -9.41
CA VAL A 341 17.80 23.87 -9.68
C VAL A 341 18.60 24.06 -10.96
N LEU A 342 17.95 24.50 -12.04
CA LEU A 342 18.59 24.74 -13.32
C LEU A 342 19.13 26.18 -13.35
N CYS A 343 20.44 26.30 -13.22
CA CYS A 343 21.12 27.61 -13.20
C CYS A 343 22.60 27.47 -13.62
N ARG A 344 23.30 28.58 -13.63
CA ARG A 344 24.75 28.65 -13.82
C ARG A 344 25.45 28.93 -12.50
N PHE A 345 26.67 28.47 -12.40
CA PHE A 345 27.56 28.86 -11.30
C PHE A 345 28.99 28.95 -11.82
N ASN A 346 29.86 29.64 -11.08
CA ASN A 346 31.29 29.70 -11.39
C ASN A 346 32.08 28.97 -10.32
N ILE A 347 32.95 28.05 -10.74
CA ILE A 347 33.84 27.32 -9.84
C ILE A 347 35.28 27.43 -10.36
N LEU A 348 36.14 28.05 -9.56
CA LEU A 348 37.56 28.25 -9.90
C LEU A 348 37.76 28.88 -11.32
N GLY A 349 36.91 29.85 -11.69
CA GLY A 349 36.95 30.51 -12.99
C GLY A 349 36.38 29.72 -14.16
N LYS A 350 35.68 28.61 -13.88
CA LYS A 350 34.97 27.83 -14.90
C LYS A 350 33.46 28.07 -14.73
N ASP A 351 32.81 28.52 -15.81
CA ASP A 351 31.34 28.62 -15.85
C ASP A 351 30.74 27.24 -16.10
N CYS A 352 29.82 26.86 -15.25
CA CYS A 352 29.19 25.54 -15.21
C CYS A 352 27.67 25.67 -15.24
N LEU A 353 26.98 24.59 -15.63
CA LEU A 353 25.54 24.41 -15.52
C LEU A 353 25.26 23.30 -14.53
N THR A 354 24.25 23.47 -13.70
CA THR A 354 23.85 22.46 -12.70
C THR A 354 23.31 21.17 -13.33
N GLU A 355 22.88 21.21 -14.58
CA GLU A 355 22.35 20.06 -15.36
C GLU A 355 23.42 19.16 -15.98
N TRP A 356 24.71 19.53 -15.89
CA TRP A 356 25.78 18.71 -16.45
C TRP A 356 25.90 17.37 -15.69
N THR A 357 26.20 16.31 -16.44
CA THR A 357 26.48 14.98 -15.91
C THR A 357 27.96 14.75 -15.62
N GLU A 358 28.83 15.57 -16.19
CA GLU A 358 30.27 15.51 -15.95
C GLU A 358 30.82 16.90 -15.65
N LEU A 359 31.69 16.99 -14.64
CA LEU A 359 32.39 18.22 -14.26
C LEU A 359 33.91 17.99 -14.26
N ASP A 360 34.62 18.65 -15.14
CA ASP A 360 36.07 18.60 -15.17
C ASP A 360 36.69 19.84 -14.53
N LEU A 361 37.34 19.65 -13.36
CA LEU A 361 38.07 20.65 -12.59
C LEU A 361 39.59 20.37 -12.60
N SER A 362 40.07 19.53 -13.49
CA SER A 362 41.49 19.17 -13.60
C SER A 362 42.39 20.41 -13.74
N ASP A 363 43.59 20.32 -13.18
CA ASP A 363 44.62 21.36 -13.17
C ASP A 363 44.21 22.66 -12.45
N ARG A 364 43.16 22.61 -11.59
CA ARG A 364 42.71 23.73 -10.76
C ARG A 364 43.05 23.42 -9.29
N HIS A 365 43.98 24.21 -8.75
CA HIS A 365 44.43 24.00 -7.38
C HIS A 365 43.31 24.20 -6.35
N MET A 366 43.16 23.28 -5.42
CA MET A 366 42.24 23.30 -4.30
C MET A 366 42.99 23.02 -3.01
N GLU A 367 42.59 23.66 -1.90
CA GLU A 367 43.18 23.44 -0.58
C GLU A 367 42.52 22.22 0.12
N SER A 368 41.29 21.89 -0.24
CA SER A 368 40.52 20.75 0.31
C SER A 368 39.48 20.26 -0.69
N THR A 369 38.85 19.12 -0.38
CA THR A 369 37.74 18.55 -1.17
C THR A 369 36.40 19.28 -0.98
N GLU A 370 36.31 20.26 -0.08
CA GLU A 370 35.06 20.94 0.27
C GLU A 370 34.37 21.59 -0.94
N LEU A 371 35.15 22.22 -1.82
CA LEU A 371 34.58 22.88 -3.00
C LEU A 371 34.04 21.86 -4.02
N ALA A 372 34.67 20.71 -4.16
CA ALA A 372 34.18 19.61 -4.98
C ALA A 372 32.92 18.98 -4.37
N ASP A 373 32.87 18.83 -3.05
CA ASP A 373 31.69 18.38 -2.31
C ASP A 373 30.49 19.28 -2.53
N LYS A 374 30.68 20.61 -2.42
CA LYS A 374 29.62 21.59 -2.74
C LYS A 374 29.14 21.48 -4.19
N ALA A 375 30.06 21.31 -5.15
CA ALA A 375 29.68 21.14 -6.55
C ALA A 375 28.83 19.89 -6.77
N ILE A 376 29.20 18.77 -6.17
CA ILE A 376 28.42 17.50 -6.22
C ILE A 376 27.01 17.71 -5.66
N ARG A 377 26.88 18.38 -4.51
CA ARG A 377 25.58 18.68 -3.87
C ARG A 377 24.70 19.62 -4.70
N ALA A 378 25.33 20.55 -5.42
CA ALA A 378 24.63 21.51 -6.27
C ALA A 378 24.15 20.89 -7.59
N MET A 379 24.76 19.80 -8.05
CA MET A 379 24.55 19.18 -9.37
C MET A 379 23.91 17.79 -9.25
N PRO A 380 22.57 17.67 -9.18
CA PRO A 380 21.89 16.39 -8.93
C PRO A 380 22.05 15.35 -10.06
N ARG A 381 22.39 15.79 -11.26
CA ARG A 381 22.61 14.91 -12.43
C ARG A 381 24.07 14.51 -12.62
N LEU A 382 24.97 14.99 -11.73
CA LEU A 382 26.39 14.71 -11.87
C LEU A 382 26.66 13.22 -11.67
N GLU A 383 27.29 12.59 -12.65
CA GLU A 383 27.71 11.19 -12.63
C GLU A 383 29.21 11.08 -12.42
N LYS A 384 29.99 12.09 -12.87
CA LYS A 384 31.44 12.06 -12.82
C LYS A 384 32.06 13.45 -12.60
N ILE A 385 33.02 13.50 -11.68
CA ILE A 385 33.84 14.71 -11.47
C ILE A 385 35.33 14.38 -11.62
N TYR A 386 36.04 15.16 -12.44
CA TYR A 386 37.48 15.01 -12.64
C TYR A 386 38.25 16.01 -11.79
N LEU A 387 39.11 15.50 -10.89
CA LEU A 387 39.96 16.25 -9.98
C LEU A 387 41.44 15.91 -10.19
N ILE A 388 41.86 15.87 -11.45
CA ILE A 388 43.23 15.50 -11.84
C ILE A 388 44.17 16.69 -11.57
N ASN A 389 45.28 16.46 -10.88
CA ASN A 389 46.29 17.46 -10.56
C ASN A 389 45.77 18.69 -9.80
N CYS A 390 44.79 18.49 -8.93
CA CYS A 390 44.20 19.58 -8.14
C CYS A 390 44.95 19.91 -6.86
N GLY A 391 46.02 19.18 -6.54
CA GLY A 391 46.82 19.38 -5.30
C GLY A 391 46.25 18.71 -4.05
N LEU A 392 45.24 17.82 -4.23
CA LEU A 392 44.56 17.11 -3.15
C LEU A 392 45.25 15.77 -2.83
N ASP A 393 45.18 15.35 -1.60
CA ASP A 393 45.68 14.05 -1.16
C ASP A 393 44.80 12.92 -1.68
N TYR A 394 45.39 11.78 -2.04
CA TYR A 394 44.65 10.62 -2.55
C TYR A 394 43.63 10.05 -1.55
N ALA A 395 43.95 10.11 -0.25
CA ALA A 395 43.05 9.65 0.80
C ALA A 395 41.79 10.51 0.88
N ASP A 396 41.92 11.85 0.77
CA ASP A 396 40.80 12.77 0.82
C ASP A 396 39.92 12.62 -0.42
N LEU A 397 40.54 12.36 -1.60
CA LEU A 397 39.81 12.08 -2.85
C LEU A 397 39.06 10.74 -2.79
N ALA A 398 39.66 9.73 -2.15
CA ALA A 398 39.00 8.44 -1.95
C ALA A 398 37.82 8.57 -0.97
N GLU A 399 37.98 9.32 0.13
CA GLU A 399 36.88 9.61 1.06
C GLU A 399 35.73 10.35 0.37
N LEU A 400 36.04 11.34 -0.49
CA LEU A 400 35.03 12.04 -1.26
C LEU A 400 34.31 11.08 -2.24
N ASN A 401 35.04 10.19 -2.92
CA ASN A 401 34.44 9.19 -3.81
C ASN A 401 33.51 8.23 -3.05
N ASP A 402 33.94 7.76 -1.88
CA ASP A 402 33.15 6.80 -1.08
C ASP A 402 31.89 7.43 -0.46
N ARG A 403 31.88 8.77 -0.31
CA ARG A 403 30.73 9.52 0.21
C ARG A 403 29.54 9.54 -0.77
N TYR A 404 29.79 9.43 -2.06
CA TYR A 404 28.77 9.57 -3.11
C TYR A 404 28.69 8.33 -4.00
N GLU A 405 27.73 7.44 -3.74
CA GLU A 405 27.57 6.20 -4.51
C GLU A 405 27.28 6.42 -6.02
N ASN A 406 26.61 7.55 -6.35
CA ASN A 406 26.16 7.86 -7.71
C ASN A 406 27.08 8.81 -8.46
N VAL A 407 28.16 9.29 -7.85
CA VAL A 407 29.09 10.22 -8.47
C VAL A 407 30.51 9.67 -8.40
N ARG A 408 31.08 9.33 -9.54
CA ARG A 408 32.45 8.87 -9.61
C ARG A 408 33.42 10.05 -9.54
N VAL A 409 34.24 10.09 -8.49
CA VAL A 409 35.37 11.03 -8.40
C VAL A 409 36.56 10.42 -9.12
N VAL A 410 37.10 11.12 -10.10
CA VAL A 410 38.21 10.65 -10.92
C VAL A 410 39.44 11.53 -10.70
N TRP A 411 40.52 10.91 -10.26
CA TRP A 411 41.83 11.57 -10.16
C TRP A 411 42.91 10.73 -10.82
N LYS A 412 44.12 11.17 -10.76
CA LYS A 412 45.29 10.47 -11.32
C LYS A 412 46.25 10.11 -10.18
N VAL A 413 46.58 8.84 -10.07
CA VAL A 413 47.67 8.35 -9.23
C VAL A 413 48.93 8.27 -10.05
N TYR A 414 50.09 8.41 -9.42
CA TYR A 414 51.39 8.38 -10.07
C TYR A 414 52.27 7.26 -9.52
N LEU A 415 52.71 6.35 -10.38
CA LEU A 415 53.63 5.28 -10.11
C LEU A 415 54.99 5.67 -10.76
N ASN A 416 55.97 6.05 -9.95
CA ASN A 416 57.24 6.57 -10.45
C ASN A 416 57.13 7.68 -11.52
N GLY A 417 56.12 8.54 -11.41
CA GLY A 417 55.86 9.61 -12.38
C GLY A 417 54.96 9.23 -13.58
N PHE A 418 54.62 7.95 -13.72
CA PHE A 418 53.66 7.50 -14.71
C PHE A 418 52.23 7.54 -14.14
N GLY A 419 51.37 8.34 -14.76
CA GLY A 419 50.03 8.58 -14.24
C GLY A 419 49.03 7.53 -14.70
N CYS A 420 48.24 7.01 -13.77
CA CYS A 420 47.07 6.19 -14.01
C CYS A 420 45.82 6.91 -13.51
N ARG A 421 44.77 6.99 -14.29
CA ARG A 421 43.46 7.50 -13.82
C ARG A 421 42.77 6.44 -12.96
N THR A 422 42.06 6.87 -11.96
CA THR A 422 41.38 5.94 -11.03
C THR A 422 40.19 5.21 -11.67
N ASP A 423 39.66 5.72 -12.80
CA ASP A 423 38.63 5.06 -13.61
C ASP A 423 39.20 4.29 -14.81
N ALA A 424 40.52 4.02 -14.81
CA ALA A 424 41.14 3.23 -15.86
C ALA A 424 40.92 1.73 -15.63
N ASP A 425 40.64 1.01 -16.67
CA ASP A 425 40.49 -0.45 -16.70
C ASP A 425 41.78 -1.18 -17.01
N ASN A 426 42.81 -0.44 -17.43
CA ASN A 426 44.13 -0.98 -17.75
C ASN A 426 45.26 -0.05 -17.38
N PHE A 427 46.39 -0.64 -16.94
CA PHE A 427 47.64 0.07 -16.73
C PHE A 427 48.83 -0.86 -17.02
N CYS A 428 49.76 -0.36 -17.79
CA CYS A 428 50.96 -1.11 -18.18
C CYS A 428 52.23 -0.31 -17.89
N MET A 429 53.00 -0.78 -16.92
CA MET A 429 54.32 -0.20 -16.56
C MET A 429 55.38 -0.55 -17.59
N SER A 430 55.33 -1.75 -18.18
CA SER A 430 56.31 -2.23 -19.16
C SER A 430 56.30 -1.43 -20.48
N LYS A 431 55.30 -0.61 -20.72
CA LYS A 431 55.29 0.37 -21.82
C LYS A 431 56.41 1.39 -21.76
N TYR A 432 56.95 1.60 -20.54
CA TYR A 432 57.88 2.66 -20.28
C TYR A 432 59.28 2.07 -20.16
N SER A 433 60.06 2.06 -21.22
CA SER A 433 61.36 1.38 -21.36
C SER A 433 62.44 1.69 -20.26
N ASN A 434 62.23 2.71 -19.44
CA ASN A 434 63.14 3.11 -18.39
C ASN A 434 62.61 2.80 -16.96
N SER A 435 61.49 2.06 -16.83
CA SER A 435 60.82 1.80 -15.57
C SER A 435 61.22 0.49 -14.87
N TRP A 436 61.99 -0.36 -15.55
CA TRP A 436 62.38 -1.69 -15.10
C TRP A 436 63.28 -1.64 -13.85
N GLY A 437 62.87 -2.39 -12.82
CA GLY A 437 63.66 -2.55 -11.62
C GLY A 437 63.58 -1.42 -10.57
N TYR A 438 62.66 -0.46 -10.75
CA TYR A 438 62.58 0.70 -9.87
C TYR A 438 61.19 1.09 -9.37
N LEU A 439 60.29 0.14 -9.15
CA LEU A 439 58.97 0.42 -8.56
C LEU A 439 58.85 -0.20 -7.17
N PRO A 440 59.31 0.50 -6.08
CA PRO A 440 59.12 0.01 -4.73
C PRO A 440 57.65 0.04 -4.32
N TYR A 441 57.28 -0.72 -3.30
CA TYR A 441 55.90 -0.84 -2.82
C TYR A 441 55.23 0.52 -2.57
N ALA A 442 55.89 1.44 -1.89
CA ALA A 442 55.35 2.77 -1.59
C ALA A 442 54.97 3.57 -2.88
N ASN A 443 55.63 3.31 -4.03
CA ASN A 443 55.31 3.97 -5.28
C ASN A 443 54.35 3.17 -6.13
N ALA A 444 54.17 1.86 -5.86
CA ALA A 444 53.15 1.01 -6.48
C ALA A 444 51.78 1.10 -5.78
N GLU A 445 51.81 1.26 -4.46
CA GLU A 445 50.63 1.23 -3.60
C GLU A 445 49.48 2.19 -4.03
N PRO A 446 49.74 3.40 -4.56
CA PRO A 446 48.64 4.27 -5.02
C PRO A 446 47.75 3.68 -6.09
N ILE A 447 48.15 2.62 -6.80
CA ILE A 447 47.32 1.94 -7.79
C ILE A 447 46.04 1.31 -7.17
N LYS A 448 46.05 1.10 -5.85
CA LYS A 448 44.86 0.59 -5.10
C LYS A 448 43.60 1.42 -5.30
N TYR A 449 43.73 2.68 -5.68
CA TYR A 449 42.59 3.57 -5.96
C TYR A 449 41.97 3.35 -7.35
N CYS A 450 42.65 2.55 -8.23
CA CYS A 450 42.14 2.19 -9.55
C CYS A 450 41.30 0.91 -9.44
N THR A 451 40.14 0.99 -8.83
CA THR A 451 39.30 -0.18 -8.49
C THR A 451 38.67 -0.85 -9.70
N ASP A 452 38.56 -0.15 -10.84
CA ASP A 452 37.96 -0.66 -12.08
C ASP A 452 38.98 -1.45 -12.95
N MET A 453 40.18 -1.70 -12.41
CA MET A 453 41.28 -2.34 -13.11
C MET A 453 40.93 -3.76 -13.57
N VAL A 454 41.02 -4.00 -14.86
CA VAL A 454 40.86 -5.30 -15.51
C VAL A 454 42.20 -5.92 -15.88
N THR A 455 43.12 -5.07 -16.35
CA THR A 455 44.45 -5.51 -16.82
C THR A 455 45.56 -4.66 -16.18
N LEU A 456 46.42 -5.30 -15.38
CA LEU A 456 47.50 -4.63 -14.65
C LEU A 456 48.85 -5.29 -14.94
N ASP A 457 49.79 -4.52 -15.50
CA ASP A 457 51.16 -4.92 -15.66
C ASP A 457 52.10 -4.02 -14.84
N LEU A 458 52.64 -4.60 -13.75
CA LEU A 458 53.69 -4.01 -12.89
C LEU A 458 54.97 -4.86 -12.89
N GLY A 459 55.16 -5.67 -13.95
CA GLY A 459 56.33 -6.54 -14.08
C GLY A 459 57.64 -5.79 -13.94
N HIS A 460 58.68 -6.48 -13.47
CA HIS A 460 60.01 -5.97 -13.20
C HIS A 460 60.09 -4.87 -12.11
N GLY A 461 59.04 -4.78 -11.26
CA GLY A 461 59.07 -3.94 -10.08
C GLY A 461 59.95 -4.51 -8.98
N ASN A 462 60.29 -3.70 -7.94
CA ASN A 462 61.00 -4.17 -6.78
C ASN A 462 60.15 -4.10 -5.47
N PHE A 463 58.84 -4.26 -5.63
CA PHE A 463 57.88 -4.43 -4.51
C PHE A 463 57.86 -5.90 -4.08
N ASP A 464 57.78 -6.12 -2.75
CA ASP A 464 57.78 -7.42 -2.08
C ASP A 464 56.38 -7.96 -1.73
N ARG A 465 55.36 -7.15 -1.93
CA ARG A 465 53.94 -7.46 -1.66
C ARG A 465 53.02 -6.74 -2.62
N ILE A 466 51.77 -7.24 -2.73
CA ILE A 466 50.79 -6.80 -3.68
C ILE A 466 49.42 -6.47 -3.06
N ASP A 467 49.40 -5.94 -1.79
CA ASP A 467 48.14 -5.63 -1.11
C ASP A 467 47.22 -4.73 -1.90
N PHE A 468 47.76 -3.89 -2.80
CA PHE A 468 46.99 -2.98 -3.66
C PHE A 468 46.02 -3.69 -4.62
N VAL A 469 46.21 -4.98 -4.96
CA VAL A 469 45.30 -5.69 -5.84
C VAL A 469 44.01 -6.14 -5.14
N SER A 470 43.99 -6.15 -3.81
CA SER A 470 42.80 -6.55 -3.04
C SER A 470 41.60 -5.64 -3.25
N THR A 471 41.78 -4.45 -3.79
CA THR A 471 40.74 -3.47 -4.14
C THR A 471 40.25 -3.59 -5.58
N MET A 472 40.72 -4.57 -6.34
CA MET A 472 40.46 -4.73 -7.80
C MET A 472 39.64 -6.00 -8.07
N PRO A 473 38.32 -6.00 -7.81
CA PRO A 473 37.50 -7.22 -7.94
C PRO A 473 37.39 -7.71 -9.39
N HIS A 474 37.57 -6.82 -10.37
CA HIS A 474 37.44 -7.11 -11.81
C HIS A 474 38.74 -7.45 -12.49
N LEU A 475 39.83 -7.65 -11.72
CA LEU A 475 41.15 -7.96 -12.28
C LEU A 475 41.15 -9.32 -12.98
N LYS A 476 41.43 -9.33 -14.30
CA LYS A 476 41.49 -10.52 -15.16
C LYS A 476 42.90 -10.89 -15.56
N TYR A 477 43.76 -9.89 -15.80
CA TYR A 477 45.13 -10.09 -16.26
C TYR A 477 46.09 -9.37 -15.31
N LEU A 478 46.98 -10.12 -14.69
CA LEU A 478 47.97 -9.57 -13.77
C LEU A 478 49.38 -10.01 -14.16
N ILE A 479 50.29 -9.05 -14.29
CA ILE A 479 51.71 -9.28 -14.48
C ILE A 479 52.47 -8.66 -13.33
N ILE A 480 53.17 -9.50 -12.55
CA ILE A 480 54.04 -9.15 -11.42
C ILE A 480 55.37 -9.85 -11.50
N CYS A 481 55.73 -10.27 -12.71
CA CYS A 481 56.98 -11.01 -12.94
C CYS A 481 58.21 -10.23 -12.50
N SER A 482 59.25 -10.96 -12.08
CA SER A 482 60.56 -10.44 -11.62
C SER A 482 60.50 -9.46 -10.42
N ALA A 483 59.36 -9.39 -9.72
CA ALA A 483 59.22 -8.69 -8.47
C ALA A 483 59.47 -9.65 -7.31
N PRO A 484 60.14 -9.24 -6.19
CA PRO A 484 60.42 -10.13 -5.05
C PRO A 484 59.17 -10.41 -4.17
N VAL A 485 58.01 -10.60 -4.79
CA VAL A 485 56.73 -10.93 -4.14
C VAL A 485 56.82 -12.29 -3.49
N THR A 486 56.40 -12.38 -2.23
CA THR A 486 56.44 -13.61 -1.42
C THR A 486 55.04 -14.20 -1.11
N SER A 487 53.98 -13.41 -1.19
CA SER A 487 52.62 -13.84 -0.84
C SER A 487 51.61 -13.43 -1.91
N LEU A 488 50.71 -14.37 -2.23
CA LEU A 488 49.58 -14.18 -3.13
C LEU A 488 48.24 -13.93 -2.37
N GLU A 489 48.27 -13.79 -1.04
CA GLU A 489 47.07 -13.62 -0.21
C GLU A 489 46.14 -12.51 -0.70
N PRO A 490 46.64 -11.34 -1.18
CA PRO A 490 45.77 -10.30 -1.75
C PRO A 490 44.98 -10.69 -2.99
N LEU A 491 45.34 -11.78 -3.68
CA LEU A 491 44.60 -12.27 -4.86
C LEU A 491 43.40 -13.15 -4.53
N ARG A 492 43.22 -13.56 -3.27
CA ARG A 492 42.14 -14.48 -2.85
C ARG A 492 40.75 -14.04 -3.33
N ASN A 493 40.50 -12.75 -3.38
CA ASN A 493 39.20 -12.19 -3.80
C ASN A 493 39.15 -11.77 -5.28
N CYS A 494 40.22 -11.94 -6.05
CA CYS A 494 40.26 -11.62 -7.46
C CYS A 494 39.63 -12.76 -8.29
N THR A 495 38.35 -13.03 -8.08
CA THR A 495 37.65 -14.20 -8.65
C THR A 495 37.51 -14.18 -10.17
N GLU A 496 37.69 -13.03 -10.81
CA GLU A 496 37.70 -12.88 -12.26
C GLU A 496 39.09 -13.14 -12.87
N LEU A 497 40.14 -13.35 -12.03
CA LEU A 497 41.49 -13.52 -12.53
C LEU A 497 41.58 -14.73 -13.48
N TYR A 498 41.98 -14.45 -14.70
CA TYR A 498 42.07 -15.39 -15.81
C TYR A 498 43.50 -15.72 -16.19
N TYR A 499 44.40 -14.71 -16.15
CA TYR A 499 45.81 -14.78 -16.54
C TYR A 499 46.68 -14.20 -15.43
N LEU A 500 47.66 -15.00 -14.95
CA LEU A 500 48.64 -14.57 -13.96
C LEU A 500 50.06 -14.88 -14.42
N GLU A 501 50.88 -13.83 -14.52
CA GLU A 501 52.28 -13.92 -14.87
C GLU A 501 53.14 -13.46 -13.69
N MET A 502 53.83 -14.40 -13.04
CA MET A 502 54.64 -14.17 -11.83
C MET A 502 55.97 -14.88 -11.86
N PHE A 503 56.56 -15.10 -13.01
CA PHE A 503 57.84 -15.73 -13.14
C PHE A 503 58.96 -14.91 -12.45
N PHE A 504 60.01 -15.57 -11.93
CA PHE A 504 61.07 -14.95 -11.15
C PHE A 504 60.57 -14.22 -9.86
N THR A 505 59.44 -14.57 -9.31
CA THR A 505 59.02 -14.09 -7.98
C THR A 505 59.58 -15.01 -6.89
N GLN A 506 59.42 -14.59 -5.62
CA GLN A 506 59.77 -15.38 -4.41
C GLN A 506 58.55 -16.05 -3.78
N VAL A 507 57.54 -16.35 -4.55
CA VAL A 507 56.34 -17.07 -4.08
C VAL A 507 56.67 -18.55 -3.97
N HIS A 508 56.37 -19.14 -2.79
CA HIS A 508 56.56 -20.56 -2.48
C HIS A 508 55.26 -21.30 -2.25
N ASP A 509 54.15 -20.59 -2.00
CA ASP A 509 52.83 -21.12 -1.69
C ASP A 509 51.77 -20.57 -2.66
N LEU A 510 50.99 -21.46 -3.30
CA LEU A 510 49.91 -21.14 -4.20
C LEU A 510 48.52 -21.20 -3.52
N GLY A 511 48.46 -21.51 -2.21
CA GLY A 511 47.19 -21.66 -1.48
C GLY A 511 46.14 -20.59 -1.75
N PRO A 512 46.52 -19.28 -1.76
CA PRO A 512 45.55 -18.19 -2.04
C PRO A 512 44.87 -18.22 -3.38
N ILE A 513 45.45 -18.85 -4.41
CA ILE A 513 44.93 -18.84 -5.81
C ILE A 513 44.36 -20.18 -6.26
N LEU A 514 44.44 -21.24 -5.45
CA LEU A 514 43.96 -22.58 -5.80
C LEU A 514 42.48 -22.61 -6.15
N GLU A 515 41.68 -21.84 -5.43
CA GLU A 515 40.22 -21.79 -5.56
C GLU A 515 39.73 -20.74 -6.55
N LEU A 516 40.65 -20.01 -7.25
CA LEU A 516 40.24 -19.00 -8.23
C LEU A 516 39.59 -19.69 -9.45
N PRO A 517 38.29 -19.54 -9.67
CA PRO A 517 37.55 -20.39 -10.61
C PRO A 517 37.88 -20.12 -12.07
N ASN A 518 38.36 -18.90 -12.37
CA ASN A 518 38.62 -18.45 -13.72
C ASN A 518 40.08 -18.47 -14.12
N LEU A 519 41.01 -18.81 -13.22
CA LEU A 519 42.45 -18.79 -13.48
C LEU A 519 42.82 -19.95 -14.43
N GLN A 520 43.02 -19.65 -15.72
CA GLN A 520 43.31 -20.62 -16.77
C GLN A 520 44.75 -20.59 -17.25
N HIS A 521 45.43 -19.46 -17.12
CA HIS A 521 46.79 -19.28 -17.63
C HIS A 521 47.70 -18.82 -16.47
N LEU A 522 48.71 -19.61 -16.18
CA LEU A 522 49.64 -19.36 -15.08
C LEU A 522 51.09 -19.54 -15.55
N ASN A 523 51.90 -18.49 -15.38
CA ASN A 523 53.35 -18.55 -15.62
C ASN A 523 54.10 -18.36 -14.27
N ILE A 524 54.67 -19.44 -13.78
CA ILE A 524 55.48 -19.52 -12.55
C ILE A 524 56.91 -19.97 -12.84
N SER A 525 57.40 -19.75 -14.04
CA SER A 525 58.76 -20.12 -14.40
C SER A 525 59.76 -19.49 -13.42
N HIS A 526 60.79 -20.27 -13.02
CA HIS A 526 61.79 -19.88 -12.02
C HIS A 526 61.28 -19.63 -10.62
N CYS A 527 60.02 -19.94 -10.31
CA CYS A 527 59.52 -19.97 -8.93
C CYS A 527 59.82 -21.36 -8.30
N ARG A 528 60.05 -21.35 -6.98
CA ARG A 528 60.31 -22.57 -6.20
C ARG A 528 59.15 -22.80 -5.24
N LEU A 529 58.28 -23.73 -5.53
CA LEU A 529 57.18 -24.07 -4.64
C LEU A 529 57.66 -25.02 -3.54
N ASP A 530 57.17 -24.79 -2.32
CA ASP A 530 57.42 -25.72 -1.18
C ASP A 530 56.70 -27.03 -1.38
N ASP A 531 55.49 -26.97 -1.95
CA ASP A 531 54.67 -28.14 -2.31
C ASP A 531 54.07 -27.97 -3.71
N TYR A 532 54.62 -28.68 -4.70
CA TYR A 532 54.12 -28.65 -6.06
C TYR A 532 52.79 -29.36 -6.22
N THR A 533 52.40 -30.24 -5.26
CA THR A 533 51.15 -30.99 -5.30
C THR A 533 49.91 -30.06 -5.15
N GLN A 534 50.09 -28.84 -4.63
CA GLN A 534 49.05 -27.83 -4.65
C GLN A 534 48.48 -27.58 -6.04
N LEU A 535 49.28 -27.69 -7.09
CA LEU A 535 48.82 -27.53 -8.48
C LEU A 535 47.85 -28.65 -8.92
N PHE A 536 47.81 -29.80 -8.23
CA PHE A 536 46.89 -30.90 -8.56
C PHE A 536 45.42 -30.47 -8.36
N GLU A 537 45.14 -29.51 -7.54
CA GLU A 537 43.79 -28.97 -7.30
C GLU A 537 43.34 -27.96 -8.38
N MET A 538 44.26 -27.41 -9.18
CA MET A 538 43.97 -26.36 -10.16
C MET A 538 43.50 -26.92 -11.51
N LYS A 539 42.41 -27.72 -11.49
CA LYS A 539 41.84 -28.38 -12.68
C LYS A 539 41.30 -27.42 -13.74
N GLN A 540 41.09 -26.17 -13.39
CA GLN A 540 40.67 -25.09 -14.29
C GLN A 540 41.77 -24.59 -15.21
N LEU A 541 43.06 -24.90 -14.89
CA LEU A 541 44.20 -24.48 -15.71
C LEU A 541 44.11 -25.09 -17.12
N LYS A 542 44.35 -24.24 -18.14
CA LYS A 542 44.53 -24.61 -19.50
C LYS A 542 46.01 -24.65 -19.91
N ARG A 543 46.79 -23.71 -19.32
CA ARG A 543 48.22 -23.59 -19.60
C ARG A 543 48.99 -23.29 -18.32
N LEU A 544 50.10 -23.99 -18.16
CA LEU A 544 51.06 -23.76 -17.08
C LEU A 544 52.46 -23.67 -17.67
N TRP A 545 53.16 -22.55 -17.52
CA TRP A 545 54.58 -22.43 -17.81
C TRP A 545 55.38 -22.45 -16.52
N TRP A 546 56.23 -23.48 -16.40
CA TRP A 546 57.07 -23.64 -15.21
C TRP A 546 58.48 -24.11 -15.57
N VAL A 547 59.21 -23.28 -16.30
CA VAL A 547 60.63 -23.49 -16.65
C VAL A 547 61.47 -23.42 -15.35
N ASP A 548 62.52 -24.19 -15.25
CA ASP A 548 63.39 -24.30 -14.11
C ASP A 548 62.61 -24.56 -12.76
N SER A 549 61.65 -25.45 -12.84
CA SER A 549 60.80 -25.82 -11.71
C SER A 549 61.53 -26.48 -10.54
N GLY A 550 62.68 -27.10 -10.81
CA GLY A 550 63.42 -27.94 -9.85
C GLY A 550 62.82 -29.33 -9.70
N LEU A 551 61.74 -29.67 -10.42
CA LEU A 551 61.09 -30.99 -10.35
C LEU A 551 61.91 -32.03 -11.15
N THR A 552 61.97 -33.24 -10.58
CA THR A 552 62.48 -34.42 -11.31
C THR A 552 61.55 -34.82 -12.44
N ALA A 553 62.04 -35.57 -13.43
CA ALA A 553 61.21 -36.06 -14.56
C ALA A 553 59.98 -36.87 -14.06
N ALA A 554 60.11 -37.62 -12.96
CA ALA A 554 59.00 -38.35 -12.35
C ALA A 554 57.92 -37.42 -11.79
N GLN A 555 58.31 -36.38 -11.06
CA GLN A 555 57.38 -35.37 -10.53
C GLN A 555 56.72 -34.53 -11.64
N GLN A 556 57.44 -34.23 -12.70
CA GLN A 556 56.87 -33.57 -13.87
C GLN A 556 55.81 -34.48 -14.54
N GLN A 557 56.05 -35.81 -14.61
CA GLN A 557 55.07 -36.71 -15.13
C GLN A 557 53.86 -36.85 -14.21
N GLU A 558 54.06 -36.92 -12.89
CA GLU A 558 52.98 -36.91 -11.89
C GLU A 558 52.06 -35.69 -12.04
N LEU A 559 52.65 -34.51 -12.21
CA LEU A 559 51.88 -33.28 -12.45
C LEU A 559 51.09 -33.31 -13.76
N ARG A 560 51.66 -33.87 -14.85
CA ARG A 560 50.92 -34.07 -16.12
C ARG A 560 49.77 -35.07 -15.94
N ASP A 561 49.99 -36.13 -15.19
CA ASP A 561 48.94 -37.12 -14.92
C ASP A 561 47.82 -36.53 -14.03
N ALA A 562 48.18 -35.63 -13.09
CA ALA A 562 47.23 -34.90 -12.26
C ALA A 562 46.42 -33.84 -13.05
N LEU A 563 47.01 -33.25 -14.07
CA LEU A 563 46.39 -32.19 -14.88
C LEU A 563 46.35 -32.58 -16.36
N PRO A 564 45.58 -33.61 -16.76
CA PRO A 564 45.61 -34.14 -18.12
C PRO A 564 45.12 -33.18 -19.21
N ASP A 565 44.27 -32.20 -18.83
CA ASP A 565 43.68 -31.20 -19.73
C ASP A 565 44.49 -29.90 -19.81
N THR A 566 45.62 -29.84 -19.06
CA THR A 566 46.49 -28.64 -18.99
C THR A 566 47.72 -28.83 -19.87
N VAL A 567 48.02 -27.89 -20.72
CA VAL A 567 49.29 -27.84 -21.45
C VAL A 567 50.38 -27.31 -20.51
N ILE A 568 51.32 -28.18 -20.13
CA ILE A 568 52.39 -27.84 -19.18
C ILE A 568 53.73 -27.75 -19.90
N CYS A 569 54.38 -26.58 -19.80
CA CYS A 569 55.69 -26.34 -20.36
C CYS A 569 56.75 -26.21 -19.28
N PHE A 570 57.75 -27.13 -19.27
CA PHE A 570 58.88 -27.18 -18.31
C PHE A 570 60.21 -26.77 -18.94
N TRP A 571 60.25 -26.37 -20.18
CA TRP A 571 61.48 -26.07 -20.91
C TRP A 571 61.38 -24.76 -21.66
N ALA A 572 62.50 -24.12 -21.90
CA ALA A 572 62.65 -22.93 -22.70
C ALA A 572 63.27 -23.26 -24.07
N ALA A 573 62.81 -22.59 -25.10
CA ALA A 573 63.38 -22.69 -26.42
C ALA A 573 64.00 -21.32 -26.81
N ASN A 574 65.22 -21.35 -27.32
CA ASN A 574 65.95 -20.15 -27.75
C ASN A 574 66.11 -19.10 -26.65
N ASP A 575 65.66 -17.89 -26.86
CA ASP A 575 65.78 -16.77 -25.93
C ASP A 575 64.60 -16.63 -24.97
N ASP A 576 63.62 -17.58 -25.00
CA ASP A 576 62.43 -17.52 -24.17
C ASP A 576 62.68 -18.28 -22.83
N ALA A 577 63.37 -17.59 -21.89
CA ALA A 577 63.74 -18.18 -20.61
C ALA A 577 62.56 -18.57 -19.72
N VAL A 578 61.34 -18.14 -19.99
CA VAL A 578 60.18 -18.28 -19.14
C VAL A 578 59.09 -19.19 -19.71
N GLY A 579 59.33 -19.85 -20.84
CA GLY A 579 58.42 -20.84 -21.41
C GLY A 579 58.46 -20.86 -22.94
N ASN A 580 58.33 -22.07 -23.51
CA ASN A 580 58.33 -22.22 -24.94
C ASN A 580 57.02 -21.72 -25.55
N TYR A 581 57.09 -20.92 -26.60
CA TYR A 581 55.94 -20.29 -27.28
C TYR A 581 54.97 -19.56 -26.34
N TRP A 582 55.48 -19.10 -25.16
CA TRP A 582 54.66 -18.37 -24.20
C TRP A 582 54.09 -17.08 -24.82
N ARG A 583 54.89 -16.29 -25.53
CA ARG A 583 54.46 -15.04 -26.18
C ARG A 583 53.59 -15.25 -27.42
N ASP A 584 53.61 -16.45 -27.99
CA ASP A 584 52.79 -16.79 -29.16
C ASP A 584 51.40 -17.35 -28.78
N ASP A 585 51.17 -17.56 -27.50
CA ASP A 585 49.87 -18.05 -26.99
C ASP A 585 48.79 -16.99 -27.18
N PRO A 586 47.57 -17.37 -27.67
CA PRO A 586 46.48 -16.42 -27.86
C PRO A 586 46.12 -15.61 -26.62
N SER A 587 46.20 -16.21 -25.43
CA SER A 587 45.93 -15.53 -24.15
C SER A 587 46.92 -14.42 -23.83
N TYR A 588 48.19 -14.61 -24.24
CA TYR A 588 49.19 -13.57 -24.12
C TYR A 588 48.93 -12.40 -25.11
N GLN A 589 48.48 -12.70 -26.32
CA GLN A 589 48.09 -11.69 -27.29
C GLN A 589 46.90 -10.87 -26.79
N GLU A 590 45.87 -11.54 -26.31
CA GLU A 590 44.67 -10.87 -25.75
C GLU A 590 45.03 -9.94 -24.59
N MET A 591 45.88 -10.38 -23.67
CA MET A 591 46.38 -9.57 -22.56
C MET A 591 47.16 -8.36 -23.08
N ARG A 592 48.01 -8.51 -24.04
CA ARG A 592 48.78 -7.41 -24.63
C ARG A 592 47.93 -6.40 -25.38
N ASP A 593 46.94 -6.87 -26.12
CA ASP A 593 45.96 -6.00 -26.80
C ASP A 593 45.21 -5.16 -25.80
N ASN A 594 44.74 -5.72 -24.68
CA ASN A 594 44.10 -5.02 -23.58
C ASN A 594 45.01 -3.96 -22.93
N LEU A 595 46.30 -4.24 -22.80
CA LEU A 595 47.30 -3.28 -22.31
C LEU A 595 47.72 -2.24 -23.37
N GLY A 596 47.30 -2.43 -24.63
CA GLY A 596 47.76 -1.60 -25.77
C GLY A 596 49.29 -1.68 -25.96
N MET A 597 49.88 -2.84 -25.71
CA MET A 597 51.32 -3.11 -25.90
C MET A 597 51.62 -3.40 -27.35
N ASN A 598 52.59 -2.67 -27.95
CA ASN A 598 53.05 -2.93 -29.31
C ASN A 598 54.27 -3.89 -29.28
N TYR A 599 54.22 -5.01 -29.99
CA TYR A 599 55.23 -6.07 -30.00
C TYR A 599 56.64 -5.60 -30.40
N ASN A 600 56.71 -4.53 -31.18
CA ASN A 600 57.96 -4.05 -31.77
C ASN A 600 58.87 -3.28 -30.80
N ILE A 601 58.51 -3.16 -29.53
CA ILE A 601 59.27 -2.39 -28.52
C ILE A 601 60.10 -3.28 -27.58
N ILE A 602 59.97 -4.60 -27.67
CA ILE A 602 60.76 -5.55 -26.90
C ILE A 602 61.76 -6.21 -27.84
N GLY A 603 62.81 -5.45 -28.16
CA GLY A 603 63.99 -5.93 -28.84
C GLY A 603 65.14 -5.95 -27.87
#